data_a2beb29a481deec410cb1f96b3d086d5
#
_entry.id   a2beb29a481deec410cb1f96b3d086d5
#
_cell.length_a   1.000
_cell.length_b   1.000
_cell.length_c   1.000
_cell.angle_alpha   90.00
_cell.angle_beta   90.00
_cell.angle_gamma   90.00
#
_symmetry.space_group_name_H-M   'P 1'
#
loop_
_entity.id
_entity.type
_entity.pdbx_description
1 polymer ?
#
loop_
_entity_poly.entity_id
_entity_poly.type
_entity_poly.pdbx_seq_one_letter_code
_entity_poly.pdbx_strand_id
1 'polypeptide(L)'
;MAESTEKLPISEFYKVIDYVTIFKSKKWWEAIVVFEAAGRRAIGLYLWENRNDTWKRKNKFSVRNLDEWNKVKNVVEQLAPKLASQ
;
A
#
# COMPACT_ATOMS: atom_id res chain seq x y z
N MET A 1 13.06 5.53 17.16
CA MET A 1 12.48 5.40 17.29
C MET A 1 11.79 4.85 17.16
N ALA A 2 11.45 4.52 17.40
CA ALA A 2 10.75 4.03 17.45
C ALA A 2 10.08 3.64 17.18
N GLU A 3 9.73 3.29 17.15
CA GLU A 3 9.13 2.80 16.87
C GLU A 3 8.51 2.20 16.45
N SER A 4 8.52 2.13 16.65
CA SER A 4 7.73 1.42 15.89
C SER A 4 6.91 0.36 16.48
N THR A 5 6.04 0.74 17.28
CA THR A 5 5.00 -0.09 17.75
C THR A 5 3.81 -0.09 16.81
N GLU A 6 3.96 0.63 15.71
CA GLU A 6 2.90 0.73 14.74
C GLU A 6 2.70 -0.60 14.03
N LYS A 7 1.47 -1.09 14.01
CA LYS A 7 1.15 -2.35 13.37
C LYS A 7 0.21 -2.09 12.20
N LEU A 8 0.56 -2.61 11.05
CA LEU A 8 -0.28 -2.46 9.87
C LEU A 8 -1.55 -3.29 10.02
N PRO A 9 -2.69 -2.74 9.59
CA PRO A 9 -3.96 -3.48 9.66
C PRO A 9 -4.07 -4.48 8.51
N ILE A 10 -3.19 -5.47 8.51
CA ILE A 10 -3.10 -6.49 7.47
C ILE A 10 -3.26 -7.85 8.13
N SER A 11 -3.94 -8.75 7.43
CA SER A 11 -4.16 -10.11 7.93
C SER A 11 -2.83 -10.78 8.27
N GLU A 12 -2.82 -11.56 9.32
CA GLU A 12 -1.63 -12.31 9.72
C GLU A 12 -1.25 -13.38 8.72
N PHE A 13 -2.15 -13.69 7.80
CA PHE A 13 -1.83 -14.58 6.70
C PHE A 13 -0.65 -14.06 5.88
N TYR A 14 -0.50 -12.73 5.81
CA TYR A 14 0.58 -12.09 5.07
C TYR A 14 1.72 -11.74 6.01
N LYS A 15 2.93 -12.10 5.61
CA LYS A 15 4.11 -11.70 6.36
C LYS A 15 4.61 -10.38 5.78
N VAL A 16 4.55 -9.33 6.57
CA VAL A 16 5.03 -8.01 6.13
C VAL A 16 6.55 -8.02 6.17
N ILE A 17 7.16 -7.75 5.03
CA ILE A 17 8.62 -7.69 4.91
C ILE A 17 9.09 -6.27 5.21
N ASP A 18 8.39 -5.27 4.61
CA ASP A 18 8.77 -3.88 4.76
C ASP A 18 7.60 -3.03 4.30
N TYR A 19 7.58 -1.77 4.70
CA TYR A 19 6.54 -0.87 4.21
C TYR A 19 6.98 0.58 4.36
N VAL A 20 6.35 1.44 3.56
CA VAL A 20 6.57 2.89 3.64
C VAL A 20 5.20 3.55 3.62
N THR A 21 4.94 4.36 4.62
CA THR A 21 3.70 5.14 4.67
C THR A 21 3.81 6.32 3.73
N ILE A 22 2.83 6.47 2.83
CA ILE A 22 2.76 7.61 1.94
C ILE A 22 2.11 8.78 2.67
N PHE A 23 1.05 8.47 3.43
CA PHE A 23 0.24 9.50 4.04
C PHE A 23 -0.56 8.87 5.18
N LYS A 24 -0.66 9.58 6.30
CA LYS A 24 -1.45 9.09 7.42
C LYS A 24 -2.06 10.27 8.16
N SER A 25 -3.38 10.19 8.38
CA SER A 25 -4.09 11.17 9.17
C SER A 25 -4.94 10.43 10.18
N LYS A 26 -5.80 11.14 10.89
CA LYS A 26 -6.69 10.49 11.85
C LYS A 26 -7.68 9.56 11.16
N LYS A 27 -8.01 9.85 9.91
CA LYS A 27 -9.04 9.10 9.19
C LYS A 27 -8.48 8.21 8.10
N TRP A 28 -7.34 8.56 7.50
CA TRP A 28 -6.82 7.84 6.34
C TRP A 28 -5.39 7.41 6.53
N TRP A 29 -5.06 6.28 5.98
CA TRP A 29 -3.69 5.77 6.02
C TRP A 29 -3.41 5.11 4.67
N GLU A 30 -2.43 5.64 3.96
CA GLU A 30 -2.01 5.09 2.67
C GLU A 30 -0.56 4.65 2.77
N ALA A 31 -0.29 3.42 2.35
CA ALA A 31 1.06 2.88 2.46
C ALA A 31 1.31 1.87 1.35
N ILE A 32 2.59 1.72 1.05
CA ILE A 32 3.06 0.70 0.13
C ILE A 32 3.75 -0.36 0.97
N VAL A 33 3.35 -1.61 0.81
CA VAL A 33 3.78 -2.71 1.67
C VAL A 33 4.34 -3.83 0.83
N VAL A 34 5.51 -4.34 1.21
CA VAL A 34 6.03 -5.57 0.64
C VAL A 34 5.62 -6.70 1.58
N PHE A 35 4.93 -7.68 1.06
CA PHE A 35 4.48 -8.80 1.89
C PHE A 35 4.73 -10.13 1.20
N GLU A 36 4.71 -11.18 2.00
CA GLU A 36 4.92 -12.54 1.49
C GLU A 36 3.75 -13.40 1.93
N ALA A 37 3.26 -14.20 1.00
CA ALA A 37 2.20 -15.16 1.27
C ALA A 37 2.42 -16.37 0.37
N ALA A 38 2.30 -17.56 0.94
CA ALA A 38 2.45 -18.80 0.19
C ALA A 38 3.79 -18.86 -0.55
N GLY A 39 4.85 -18.34 0.07
CA GLY A 39 6.19 -18.39 -0.50
C GLY A 39 6.44 -17.40 -1.62
N ARG A 40 5.53 -16.46 -1.83
CA ARG A 40 5.68 -15.46 -2.88
C ARG A 40 5.57 -14.07 -2.31
N ARG A 41 6.35 -13.16 -2.86
CA ARG A 41 6.34 -11.77 -2.44
C ARG A 41 5.59 -10.90 -3.43
N ALA A 42 4.94 -9.87 -2.90
CA ALA A 42 4.25 -8.90 -3.73
C ALA A 42 4.30 -7.55 -3.04
N ILE A 43 4.05 -6.50 -3.82
CA ILE A 43 3.91 -5.16 -3.29
C ILE A 43 2.44 -4.81 -3.34
N GLY A 44 1.90 -4.30 -2.23
CA GLY A 44 0.52 -3.85 -2.17
C GLY A 44 0.46 -2.37 -1.94
N LEU A 45 -0.39 -1.69 -2.70
CA LEU A 45 -0.70 -0.29 -2.48
C LEU A 45 -2.00 -0.28 -1.69
N TYR A 46 -1.91 0.08 -0.42
CA TYR A 46 -3.03 -0.02 0.50
C TYR A 46 -3.59 1.34 0.86
N LEU A 47 -4.89 1.40 1.01
CA LEU A 47 -5.57 2.55 1.58
C LEU A 47 -6.53 2.06 2.64
N TRP A 48 -6.38 2.58 3.86
CA TRP A 48 -7.27 2.24 4.98
C TRP A 48 -8.01 3.45 5.45
N GLU A 49 -9.20 3.22 5.96
CA GLU A 49 -10.03 4.25 6.56
C GLU A 49 -10.27 3.90 8.03
N ASN A 50 -10.11 4.86 8.91
CA ASN A 50 -10.39 4.68 10.33
C ASN A 50 -11.86 4.90 10.59
N ARG A 51 -12.52 3.84 11.04
CA ARG A 51 -13.93 3.90 11.44
C ARG A 51 -14.04 3.38 12.86
N ASN A 52 -14.48 4.24 13.76
CA ASN A 52 -14.68 3.86 15.17
C ASN A 52 -13.41 3.24 15.75
N ASP A 53 -12.26 3.90 15.48
CA ASP A 53 -10.95 3.48 15.98
C ASP A 53 -10.48 2.15 15.42
N THR A 54 -11.08 1.73 14.29
CA THR A 54 -10.65 0.52 13.60
C THR A 54 -10.29 0.87 12.17
N TRP A 55 -9.10 0.46 11.77
CA TRP A 55 -8.65 0.68 10.38
C TRP A 55 -9.28 -0.38 9.49
N LYS A 56 -10.04 0.06 8.49
CA LYS A 56 -10.69 -0.81 7.53
C LYS A 56 -10.09 -0.58 6.15
N ARG A 57 -9.80 -1.67 5.45
CA ARG A 57 -9.21 -1.54 4.11
C ARG A 57 -10.26 -1.01 3.14
N LYS A 58 -9.94 0.10 2.51
CA LYS A 58 -10.79 0.69 1.48
C LYS A 58 -10.35 0.27 0.10
N ASN A 59 -9.04 0.10 -0.08
CA ASN A 59 -8.53 -0.21 -1.40
C ASN A 59 -7.22 -0.96 -1.28
N LYS A 60 -6.94 -1.79 -2.26
CA LYS A 60 -5.69 -2.52 -2.34
C LYS A 60 -5.40 -2.84 -3.80
N PHE A 61 -4.20 -2.57 -4.24
CA PHE A 61 -3.75 -2.98 -5.55
C PHE A 61 -2.41 -3.68 -5.39
N SER A 62 -2.31 -4.90 -5.90
CA SER A 62 -1.09 -5.70 -5.72
C SER A 62 -0.29 -5.78 -7.01
N VAL A 63 1.02 -5.65 -6.87
CA VAL A 63 1.97 -5.82 -7.96
C VAL A 63 2.85 -7.02 -7.63
N ARG A 64 2.88 -8.01 -8.50
CA ARG A 64 3.48 -9.30 -8.19
C ARG A 64 4.91 -9.49 -8.67
N ASN A 65 5.36 -8.67 -9.61
CA ASN A 65 6.72 -8.80 -10.11
C ASN A 65 7.16 -7.49 -10.77
N LEU A 66 8.45 -7.42 -11.09
CA LEU A 66 9.02 -6.20 -11.65
C LEU A 66 8.47 -5.86 -13.03
N ASP A 67 8.17 -6.88 -13.82
CA ASP A 67 7.64 -6.65 -15.16
C ASP A 67 6.27 -5.97 -15.06
N GLU A 68 5.42 -6.47 -14.17
CA GLU A 68 4.12 -5.86 -13.95
C GLU A 68 4.28 -4.43 -13.44
N TRP A 69 5.21 -4.23 -12.50
CA TRP A 69 5.45 -2.90 -11.97
C TRP A 69 5.88 -1.92 -13.05
N ASN A 70 6.79 -2.36 -13.94
CA ASN A 70 7.25 -1.48 -15.00
C ASN A 70 6.11 -1.06 -15.93
N LYS A 71 5.20 -1.99 -16.20
CA LYS A 71 4.04 -1.66 -17.03
C LYS A 71 3.12 -0.67 -16.33
N VAL A 72 2.81 -0.91 -15.07
CA VAL A 72 1.95 -0.01 -14.30
C VAL A 72 2.60 1.36 -14.19
N LYS A 73 3.89 1.39 -13.86
CA LYS A 73 4.61 2.65 -13.70
C LYS A 73 4.58 3.47 -14.97
N ASN A 74 4.85 2.84 -16.10
CA ASN A 74 4.89 3.56 -17.37
C ASN A 74 3.55 4.16 -17.72
N VAL A 75 2.47 3.41 -17.51
CA VAL A 75 1.14 3.92 -17.80
C VAL A 75 0.76 5.04 -16.84
N VAL A 76 1.09 4.87 -15.55
CA VAL A 76 0.79 5.90 -14.57
C VAL A 76 1.54 7.19 -14.93
N GLU A 77 2.82 7.07 -15.30
CA GLU A 77 3.61 8.24 -15.66
C GLU A 77 3.05 8.92 -16.90
N GLN A 78 2.52 8.13 -17.81
CA GLN A 78 1.92 8.66 -19.03
C GLN A 78 0.65 9.46 -18.74
N LEU A 79 -0.13 9.01 -17.79
CA LEU A 79 -1.41 9.63 -17.47
C LEU A 79 -1.33 10.66 -16.35
N ALA A 80 -0.28 10.62 -15.54
CA ALA A 80 -0.16 11.48 -14.36
C ALA A 80 -0.28 12.97 -14.67
N PRO A 81 0.26 13.49 -15.81
CA PRO A 81 0.11 14.91 -16.08
C PRO A 81 -1.34 15.38 -16.15
N LYS A 82 -2.26 14.47 -16.44
CA LYS A 82 -3.67 14.84 -16.49
C LYS A 82 -4.25 15.15 -15.11
N LEU A 83 -3.56 14.75 -14.05
CA LEU A 83 -3.99 15.09 -12.70
C LEU A 83 -3.92 16.61 -12.45
N ALA A 84 -3.00 17.27 -13.11
CA ALA A 84 -2.81 18.70 -12.94
C ALA A 84 -3.60 19.51 -13.94
N SER A 85 -4.22 18.87 -14.92
CA SER A 85 -4.96 19.54 -15.97
C SER A 85 -6.43 19.52 -15.68
N GLN A 86 -6.87 20.36 -14.83
CA GLN A 86 -8.30 20.36 -14.50
C GLN A 86 -8.97 21.64 -14.86
#